data_6b2d5896bfcff84806fbe2ad4283cc6e
#
_entry.id   6b2d5896bfcff84806fbe2ad4283cc6e
#
_cell.length_a   1.000
_cell.length_b   1.000
_cell.length_c   1.000
_cell.angle_alpha   90.00
_cell.angle_beta   90.00
_cell.angle_gamma   90.00
#
_symmetry.space_group_name_H-M   'P 1'
#
loop_
_entity.id
_entity.type
_entity.pdbx_description
1 polymer ?
#
loop_
_entity_poly.entity_id
_entity_poly.type
_entity_poly.pdbx_seq_one_letter_code
_entity_poly.pdbx_strand_id
1 'polypeptide(L)'
;MQKVTVLCVGKLKEAFYAAAVAEYQKRLQRHCKLEIVELPEQKLPESPVPAEIEQALAREAALIEEKLPKGGAVIALCIEGTELSSEALSKKLTQLASAGASQLTFLIGGSFGLHPRVKQRADLRLSMSPMTFPHHLARVMLLEQLYRAYQIDAGTRYHK
;
A
#
# COMPACT_ATOMS: atom_id res chain seq x y z
N MET A 1 0.01 7.13 -18.83
CA MET A 1 -0.58 6.90 -17.50
C MET A 1 0.43 6.26 -16.58
N GLN A 2 0.50 6.74 -15.36
CA GLN A 2 1.32 6.16 -14.31
C GLN A 2 0.85 4.75 -13.98
N LYS A 3 1.78 3.83 -13.78
CA LYS A 3 1.46 2.48 -13.29
C LYS A 3 1.52 2.47 -11.77
N VAL A 4 0.47 1.97 -11.14
CA VAL A 4 0.39 1.85 -9.68
C VAL A 4 0.13 0.39 -9.34
N THR A 5 1.02 -0.20 -8.55
CA THR A 5 0.87 -1.56 -8.05
C THR A 5 0.66 -1.52 -6.54
N VAL A 6 -0.32 -2.25 -6.05
CA VAL A 6 -0.56 -2.43 -4.62
C VAL A 6 -0.29 -3.90 -4.31
N LEU A 7 0.81 -4.17 -3.64
CA LEU A 7 1.18 -5.51 -3.17
C LEU A 7 0.62 -5.69 -1.75
N CYS A 8 -0.29 -6.62 -1.60
CA CYS A 8 -0.97 -6.89 -0.34
C CYS A 8 -0.66 -8.30 0.14
N VAL A 9 -0.29 -8.44 1.40
CA VAL A 9 -0.21 -9.74 2.04
C VAL A 9 -1.60 -10.12 2.54
N GLY A 10 -2.13 -11.25 2.05
CA GLY A 10 -3.46 -11.75 2.38
C GLY A 10 -4.50 -11.49 1.32
N LYS A 11 -5.60 -12.24 1.40
CA LYS A 11 -6.75 -12.13 0.50
C LYS A 11 -7.92 -11.45 1.18
N LEU A 12 -8.69 -10.67 0.43
CA LEU A 12 -9.96 -10.15 0.90
C LEU A 12 -10.95 -11.31 1.07
N LYS A 13 -11.57 -11.41 2.23
CA LYS A 13 -12.58 -12.44 2.54
C LYS A 13 -13.98 -11.84 2.68
N GLU A 14 -14.06 -10.63 3.23
CA GLU A 14 -15.32 -9.94 3.46
C GLU A 14 -15.83 -9.27 2.19
N ALA A 15 -17.09 -9.55 1.84
CA ALA A 15 -17.73 -9.00 0.64
C ALA A 15 -17.76 -7.46 0.65
N PHE A 16 -17.93 -6.85 1.82
CA PHE A 16 -17.96 -5.38 1.93
C PHE A 16 -16.61 -4.73 1.61
N TYR A 17 -15.48 -5.35 1.98
CA TYR A 17 -14.17 -4.85 1.58
C TYR A 17 -13.94 -5.05 0.08
N ALA A 18 -14.31 -6.21 -0.46
CA ALA A 18 -14.18 -6.49 -1.89
C ALA A 18 -14.99 -5.49 -2.72
N ALA A 19 -16.22 -5.17 -2.30
CA ALA A 19 -17.06 -4.19 -2.97
C ALA A 19 -16.45 -2.78 -2.92
N ALA A 20 -15.91 -2.38 -1.78
CA ALA A 20 -15.24 -1.08 -1.63
C ALA A 20 -13.99 -0.97 -2.51
N VAL A 21 -13.16 -2.00 -2.53
CA VAL A 21 -11.97 -2.06 -3.39
C VAL A 21 -12.38 -1.96 -4.86
N ALA A 22 -13.39 -2.70 -5.29
CA ALA A 22 -13.88 -2.68 -6.67
C ALA A 22 -14.36 -1.27 -7.09
N GLU A 23 -15.03 -0.55 -6.18
CA GLU A 23 -15.48 0.82 -6.45
C GLU A 23 -14.30 1.77 -6.69
N TYR A 24 -13.29 1.72 -5.84
CA TYR A 24 -12.11 2.58 -6.02
C TYR A 24 -11.25 2.17 -7.21
N GLN A 25 -11.14 0.87 -7.52
CA GLN A 25 -10.51 0.42 -8.76
C GLN A 25 -11.18 1.04 -9.97
N LYS A 26 -12.50 1.04 -10.00
CA LYS A 26 -13.28 1.66 -11.08
C LYS A 26 -13.00 3.15 -11.21
N ARG A 27 -12.99 3.89 -10.09
CA ARG A 27 -12.70 5.33 -10.09
C ARG A 27 -11.28 5.63 -10.56
N LEU A 28 -10.31 4.81 -10.16
CA LEU A 28 -8.89 4.99 -10.47
C LEU A 28 -8.52 4.68 -11.93
N GLN A 29 -9.35 3.93 -12.66
CA GLN A 29 -9.07 3.57 -14.06
C GLN A 29 -8.80 4.76 -14.97
N ARG A 30 -9.35 5.91 -14.67
CA ARG A 30 -9.17 7.15 -15.45
C ARG A 30 -7.86 7.87 -15.14
N HIS A 31 -7.20 7.51 -14.05
CA HIS A 31 -6.06 8.23 -13.52
C HIS A 31 -4.75 7.46 -13.61
N CYS A 32 -4.81 6.15 -13.49
CA CYS A 32 -3.62 5.30 -13.50
C CYS A 32 -3.95 3.88 -13.97
N LYS A 33 -2.89 3.14 -14.28
CA LYS A 33 -2.98 1.70 -14.52
C LYS A 33 -2.77 1.02 -13.19
N LEU A 34 -3.86 0.70 -12.50
CA LEU A 34 -3.83 0.07 -11.18
C LEU A 34 -3.79 -1.45 -11.30
N GLU A 35 -2.87 -2.05 -10.57
CA GLU A 35 -2.77 -3.50 -10.39
C GLU A 35 -2.73 -3.80 -8.91
N ILE A 36 -3.59 -4.69 -8.43
CA ILE A 36 -3.58 -5.19 -7.05
C ILE A 36 -3.10 -6.62 -7.08
N VAL A 37 -2.01 -6.90 -6.37
CA VAL A 37 -1.41 -8.21 -6.27
C VAL A 37 -1.54 -8.71 -4.84
N GLU A 38 -2.23 -9.81 -4.65
CA GLU A 38 -2.38 -10.46 -3.35
C GLU A 38 -1.34 -11.56 -3.21
N LEU A 39 -0.59 -11.52 -2.12
CA LEU A 39 0.40 -12.54 -1.77
C LEU A 39 -0.12 -13.38 -0.60
N PRO A 40 0.19 -14.68 -0.55
CA PRO A 40 -0.27 -15.52 0.54
C PRO A 40 0.34 -15.07 1.87
N GLU A 41 -0.51 -14.95 2.89
CA GLU A 41 -0.07 -14.70 4.26
C GLU A 41 0.47 -15.99 4.85
N GLN A 42 1.59 -15.92 5.55
CA GLN A 42 2.19 -17.08 6.20
C GLN A 42 1.37 -17.46 7.43
N LYS A 43 1.05 -18.74 7.55
CA LYS A 43 0.30 -19.25 8.69
C LYS A 43 1.14 -19.21 9.95
N LEU A 44 0.52 -18.75 11.04
CA LEU A 44 1.10 -18.72 12.37
C LEU A 44 0.22 -19.45 13.36
N PRO A 45 0.79 -20.04 14.42
CA PRO A 45 -0.03 -20.59 15.50
C PRO A 45 -0.81 -19.47 16.20
N GLU A 46 -1.80 -19.83 17.01
CA GLU A 46 -2.69 -18.88 17.69
C GLU A 46 -1.93 -17.88 18.58
N SER A 47 -0.89 -18.35 19.26
CA SER A 47 -0.04 -17.52 20.11
C SER A 47 1.42 -17.64 19.65
N PRO A 48 1.81 -17.00 18.54
CA PRO A 48 3.14 -17.18 17.99
C PRO A 48 4.21 -16.53 18.88
N VAL A 49 5.36 -17.19 18.97
CA VAL A 49 6.54 -16.62 19.62
C VAL A 49 7.27 -15.68 18.64
N PRO A 50 8.11 -14.72 19.13
CA PRO A 50 8.79 -13.76 18.26
C PRO A 50 9.57 -14.38 17.11
N ALA A 51 10.23 -15.51 17.33
CA ALA A 51 10.99 -16.20 16.27
C ALA A 51 10.09 -16.71 15.14
N GLU A 52 8.89 -17.18 15.46
CA GLU A 52 7.92 -17.62 14.46
C GLU A 52 7.38 -16.46 13.64
N ILE A 53 7.13 -15.32 14.29
CA ILE A 53 6.70 -14.08 13.61
C ILE A 53 7.81 -13.60 12.66
N GLU A 54 9.06 -13.58 13.11
CA GLU A 54 10.22 -13.19 12.30
C GLU A 54 10.35 -14.07 11.05
N GLN A 55 10.23 -15.39 11.20
CA GLN A 55 10.29 -16.31 10.08
C GLN A 55 9.15 -16.09 9.08
N ALA A 56 7.93 -15.90 9.58
CA ALA A 56 6.77 -15.64 8.74
C ALA A 56 6.95 -14.34 7.94
N LEU A 57 7.36 -13.26 8.60
CA LEU A 57 7.60 -11.97 7.95
C LEU A 57 8.75 -12.06 6.94
N ALA A 58 9.79 -12.83 7.23
CA ALA A 58 10.91 -13.03 6.30
C ALA A 58 10.47 -13.76 5.03
N ARG A 59 9.59 -14.76 5.15
CA ARG A 59 9.03 -15.46 3.99
C ARG A 59 8.12 -14.56 3.17
N GLU A 60 7.28 -13.76 3.81
CA GLU A 60 6.43 -12.76 3.15
C GLU A 60 7.29 -11.72 2.44
N ALA A 61 8.36 -11.27 3.08
CA ALA A 61 9.31 -10.33 2.49
C ALA A 61 9.95 -10.87 1.21
N ALA A 62 10.34 -12.16 1.20
CA ALA A 62 10.90 -12.79 0.01
C ALA A 62 9.89 -12.79 -1.15
N LEU A 63 8.63 -13.07 -0.89
CA LEU A 63 7.56 -13.01 -1.89
C LEU A 63 7.35 -11.58 -2.42
N ILE A 64 7.37 -10.59 -1.53
CA ILE A 64 7.27 -9.18 -1.91
C ILE A 64 8.44 -8.80 -2.82
N GLU A 65 9.66 -9.12 -2.41
CA GLU A 65 10.87 -8.79 -3.16
C GLU A 65 10.87 -9.41 -4.55
N GLU A 66 10.36 -10.62 -4.70
CA GLU A 66 10.22 -11.30 -5.98
C GLU A 66 9.25 -10.58 -6.91
N LYS A 67 8.20 -9.96 -6.36
CA LYS A 67 7.15 -9.26 -7.12
C LYS A 67 7.42 -7.77 -7.32
N LEU A 68 8.39 -7.20 -6.64
CA LEU A 68 8.70 -5.78 -6.80
C LEU A 68 9.15 -5.47 -8.22
N PRO A 69 8.57 -4.45 -8.88
CA PRO A 69 9.05 -4.01 -10.18
C PRO A 69 10.50 -3.51 -10.09
N LYS A 70 11.23 -3.68 -11.18
CA LYS A 70 12.54 -3.05 -11.31
C LYS A 70 12.35 -1.56 -11.61
N GLY A 71 12.79 -0.72 -10.70
CA GLY A 71 12.64 0.73 -10.82
C GLY A 71 11.32 1.24 -10.27
N GLY A 72 11.11 2.55 -10.39
CA GLY A 72 9.98 3.24 -9.78
C GLY A 72 10.21 3.51 -8.30
N ALA A 73 9.16 3.98 -7.62
CA ALA A 73 9.20 4.29 -6.20
C ALA A 73 8.39 3.26 -5.41
N VAL A 74 8.88 2.92 -4.23
CA VAL A 74 8.25 1.96 -3.30
C VAL A 74 7.80 2.70 -2.05
N ILE A 75 6.52 2.58 -1.72
CA ILE A 75 5.92 3.19 -0.54
C ILE A 75 5.40 2.05 0.36
N ALA A 76 5.97 1.92 1.55
CA ALA A 76 5.55 0.92 2.52
C ALA A 76 4.59 1.54 3.54
N LEU A 77 3.42 0.94 3.73
CA LEU A 77 2.50 1.33 4.78
C LEU A 77 2.98 0.71 6.10
N CYS A 78 3.23 1.56 7.08
CA CYS A 78 3.60 1.12 8.43
C CYS A 78 3.25 2.19 9.45
N ILE A 79 2.88 1.76 10.67
CA ILE A 79 2.41 2.66 11.73
C ILE A 79 3.48 3.68 12.11
N GLU A 80 4.73 3.24 12.19
CA GLU A 80 5.89 4.07 12.57
C GLU A 80 6.42 4.96 11.44
N GLY A 81 5.75 4.98 10.30
CA GLY A 81 6.15 5.80 9.15
C GLY A 81 5.81 7.28 9.32
N THR A 82 6.04 8.03 8.26
CA THR A 82 5.71 9.46 8.21
C THR A 82 4.21 9.65 7.98
N GLU A 83 3.57 10.45 8.83
CA GLU A 83 2.19 10.85 8.64
C GLU A 83 2.13 12.04 7.68
N LEU A 84 1.28 11.94 6.66
CA LEU A 84 1.07 13.01 5.69
C LEU A 84 -0.41 13.36 5.61
N SER A 85 -0.71 14.64 5.41
CA SER A 85 -2.05 15.04 5.00
C SER A 85 -2.34 14.54 3.59
N SER A 86 -3.61 14.53 3.19
CA SER A 86 -3.99 14.14 1.83
C SER A 86 -3.32 15.05 0.79
N GLU A 87 -3.22 16.34 1.06
CA GLU A 87 -2.54 17.31 0.19
C GLU A 87 -1.04 17.04 0.10
N ALA A 88 -0.41 16.73 1.23
CA ALA A 88 1.02 16.42 1.27
C ALA A 88 1.32 15.10 0.54
N LEU A 89 0.44 14.11 0.66
CA LEU A 89 0.57 12.85 -0.08
C LEU A 89 0.45 13.10 -1.59
N SER A 90 -0.54 13.86 -2.03
CA SER A 90 -0.70 14.24 -3.44
C SER A 90 0.56 14.89 -3.99
N LYS A 91 1.09 15.86 -3.27
CA LYS A 91 2.33 16.55 -3.64
C LYS A 91 3.53 15.60 -3.71
N LYS A 92 3.64 14.69 -2.73
CA LYS A 92 4.73 13.71 -2.70
C LYS A 92 4.67 12.76 -3.90
N LEU A 93 3.49 12.28 -4.26
CA LEU A 93 3.32 11.41 -5.42
C LEU A 93 3.66 12.14 -6.73
N THR A 94 3.26 13.40 -6.86
CA THR A 94 3.63 14.24 -7.99
C THR A 94 5.15 14.44 -8.07
N GLN A 95 5.80 14.68 -6.95
CA GLN A 95 7.27 14.82 -6.90
C GLN A 95 7.99 13.55 -7.34
N LEU A 96 7.52 12.38 -6.89
CA LEU A 96 8.09 11.09 -7.28
C LEU A 96 7.93 10.86 -8.79
N ALA A 97 6.77 11.17 -9.36
CA ALA A 97 6.53 11.07 -10.79
C ALA A 97 7.45 12.01 -11.58
N SER A 98 7.62 13.25 -11.13
CA SER A 98 8.49 14.24 -11.77
C SER A 98 9.97 13.86 -11.69
N ALA A 99 10.38 13.11 -10.67
CA ALA A 99 11.73 12.57 -10.54
C ALA A 99 11.98 11.32 -11.40
N GLY A 100 11.04 10.95 -12.27
CA GLY A 100 11.17 9.84 -13.20
C GLY A 100 10.53 8.54 -12.75
N ALA A 101 9.83 8.53 -11.61
CA ALA A 101 9.12 7.34 -11.13
C ALA A 101 7.79 7.17 -11.90
N SER A 102 7.86 6.52 -13.06
CA SER A 102 6.67 6.18 -13.86
C SER A 102 5.84 5.06 -13.21
N GLN A 103 6.41 4.37 -12.24
CA GLN A 103 5.77 3.29 -11.47
C GLN A 103 5.81 3.61 -9.99
N LEU A 104 4.68 3.40 -9.32
CA LEU A 104 4.57 3.46 -7.86
C LEU A 104 4.13 2.09 -7.37
N THR A 105 4.80 1.58 -6.34
CA THR A 105 4.41 0.33 -5.70
C THR A 105 4.15 0.60 -4.23
N PHE A 106 2.94 0.28 -3.78
CA PHE A 106 2.55 0.37 -2.37
C PHE A 106 2.58 -1.03 -1.76
N LEU A 107 3.13 -1.13 -0.55
CA LEU A 107 3.23 -2.39 0.17
C LEU A 107 2.33 -2.34 1.40
N ILE A 108 1.43 -3.32 1.51
CA ILE A 108 0.56 -3.51 2.67
C ILE A 108 0.86 -4.89 3.26
N GLY A 109 1.33 -4.93 4.50
CA GLY A 109 1.61 -6.17 5.20
C GLY A 109 0.36 -6.87 5.70
N GLY A 110 0.52 -8.07 6.23
CA GLY A 110 -0.53 -8.82 6.88
C GLY A 110 -0.68 -8.44 8.36
N SER A 111 -1.15 -9.38 9.16
CA SER A 111 -1.51 -9.14 10.57
C SER A 111 -0.35 -8.61 11.43
N PHE A 112 0.88 -8.98 11.12
CA PHE A 112 2.08 -8.53 11.85
C PHE A 112 2.89 -7.48 11.11
N GLY A 113 2.33 -6.88 10.07
CA GLY A 113 2.96 -5.83 9.28
C GLY A 113 3.98 -6.35 8.28
N LEU A 114 5.02 -5.57 8.06
CA LEU A 114 6.08 -5.85 7.10
C LEU A 114 7.41 -6.12 7.82
N HIS A 115 8.22 -7.01 7.24
CA HIS A 115 9.58 -7.25 7.73
C HIS A 115 10.41 -5.95 7.64
N PRO A 116 11.29 -5.68 8.63
CA PRO A 116 12.13 -4.47 8.63
C PRO A 116 12.92 -4.26 7.34
N ARG A 117 13.42 -5.32 6.69
CA ARG A 117 14.20 -5.18 5.46
C ARG A 117 13.38 -4.62 4.30
N VAL A 118 12.07 -4.94 4.25
CA VAL A 118 11.16 -4.38 3.25
C VAL A 118 10.91 -2.91 3.50
N LYS A 119 10.72 -2.55 4.77
CA LYS A 119 10.53 -1.15 5.17
C LYS A 119 11.76 -0.30 4.85
N GLN A 120 12.96 -0.84 5.10
CA GLN A 120 14.23 -0.16 4.83
C GLN A 120 14.45 0.08 3.33
N ARG A 121 13.97 -0.82 2.49
CA ARG A 121 14.06 -0.70 1.04
C ARG A 121 13.12 0.38 0.48
N ALA A 122 12.05 0.71 1.17
CA ALA A 122 11.04 1.65 0.68
C ALA A 122 11.61 3.08 0.58
N ASP A 123 11.22 3.79 -0.47
CA ASP A 123 11.56 5.20 -0.66
C ASP A 123 10.77 6.10 0.29
N LEU A 124 9.58 5.66 0.68
CA LEU A 124 8.73 6.34 1.65
C LEU A 124 8.08 5.30 2.56
N ARG A 125 8.17 5.51 3.85
CA ARG A 125 7.38 4.79 4.84
C ARG A 125 6.21 5.69 5.23
N LEU A 126 5.01 5.28 4.87
CA LEU A 126 3.80 6.06 5.04
C LEU A 126 2.97 5.51 6.19
N SER A 127 2.65 6.35 7.17
CA SER A 127 1.71 6.01 8.23
C SER A 127 0.36 6.63 7.95
N MET A 128 -0.70 5.81 7.99
CA MET A 128 -2.07 6.30 7.93
C MET A 128 -2.49 6.96 9.24
N SER A 129 -1.95 6.48 10.36
CA SER A 129 -2.29 6.94 11.71
C SER A 129 -1.42 6.22 12.73
N PRO A 130 -1.23 6.77 13.94
CA PRO A 130 -0.70 6.00 15.07
C PRO A 130 -1.61 4.85 15.49
N MET A 131 -2.90 4.90 15.12
CA MET A 131 -3.84 3.81 15.37
C MET A 131 -3.57 2.64 14.42
N THR A 132 -3.89 1.44 14.87
CA THR A 132 -3.83 0.23 14.05
C THR A 132 -5.16 0.01 13.35
N PHE A 133 -5.13 -0.27 12.06
CA PHE A 133 -6.30 -0.66 11.28
C PHE A 133 -6.12 -2.09 10.76
N PRO A 134 -7.21 -2.86 10.60
CA PRO A 134 -7.13 -4.12 9.88
C PRO A 134 -6.51 -3.90 8.49
N HIS A 135 -5.62 -4.79 8.06
CA HIS A 135 -4.91 -4.59 6.79
C HIS A 135 -5.84 -4.57 5.57
N HIS A 136 -7.00 -5.23 5.62
CA HIS A 136 -8.00 -5.16 4.56
C HIS A 136 -8.69 -3.79 4.51
N LEU A 137 -8.95 -3.17 5.66
CA LEU A 137 -9.46 -1.80 5.71
C LEU A 137 -8.40 -0.80 5.24
N ALA A 138 -7.16 -0.99 5.63
CA ALA A 138 -6.04 -0.15 5.18
C ALA A 138 -5.91 -0.15 3.65
N ARG A 139 -6.18 -1.28 2.99
CA ARG A 139 -6.22 -1.37 1.53
C ARG A 139 -7.27 -0.43 0.94
N VAL A 140 -8.47 -0.44 1.48
CA VAL A 140 -9.56 0.47 1.04
C VAL A 140 -9.16 1.93 1.27
N MET A 141 -8.62 2.24 2.45
CA MET A 141 -8.17 3.58 2.80
C MET A 141 -7.08 4.08 1.85
N LEU A 142 -6.12 3.23 1.52
CA LEU A 142 -5.07 3.57 0.57
C LEU A 142 -5.64 3.91 -0.81
N LEU A 143 -6.53 3.07 -1.33
CA LEU A 143 -7.14 3.31 -2.64
C LEU A 143 -7.96 4.60 -2.65
N GLU A 144 -8.67 4.90 -1.57
CA GLU A 144 -9.39 6.17 -1.42
C GLU A 144 -8.41 7.35 -1.45
N GLN A 145 -7.31 7.28 -0.72
CA GLN A 145 -6.31 8.35 -0.68
C GLN A 145 -5.57 8.50 -2.01
N LEU A 146 -5.33 7.43 -2.75
CA LEU A 146 -4.80 7.50 -4.11
C LEU A 146 -5.76 8.24 -5.04
N TYR A 147 -7.04 7.89 -5.00
CA TYR A 147 -8.06 8.57 -5.78
C TYR A 147 -8.12 10.06 -5.42
N ARG A 148 -8.14 10.36 -4.12
CA ARG A 148 -8.14 11.72 -3.60
C ARG A 148 -6.90 12.51 -4.05
N ALA A 149 -5.73 11.89 -4.02
CA ALA A 149 -4.49 12.52 -4.49
C ALA A 149 -4.57 12.93 -5.97
N TYR A 150 -5.10 12.07 -6.83
CA TYR A 150 -5.31 12.42 -8.23
C TYR A 150 -6.34 13.55 -8.40
N GLN A 151 -7.39 13.56 -7.58
CA GLN A 151 -8.39 14.63 -7.61
C GLN A 151 -7.82 15.97 -7.15
N ILE A 152 -6.98 15.97 -6.13
CA ILE A 152 -6.28 17.18 -5.65
C ILE A 152 -5.35 17.72 -6.74
N ASP A 153 -4.55 16.85 -7.34
CA ASP A 153 -3.62 17.22 -8.39
C ASP A 153 -4.34 17.82 -9.62
N ALA A 154 -5.51 17.29 -9.95
CA ALA A 154 -6.34 17.78 -11.03
C ALA A 154 -7.16 19.03 -10.68
N GLY A 155 -7.14 19.49 -9.43
CA GLY A 155 -7.87 20.66 -8.98
C GLY A 155 -9.39 20.51 -8.96
N THR A 156 -9.90 19.29 -8.79
CA THR A 156 -11.34 19.04 -8.73
C THR A 156 -11.92 19.38 -7.34
N ARG A 157 -13.25 19.34 -7.23
CA ARG A 157 -13.97 19.64 -5.98
C ARG A 157 -14.12 18.42 -5.05
N TYR A 158 -13.52 17.30 -5.37
CA TYR A 158 -13.65 16.09 -4.56
C TYR A 158 -13.11 16.28 -3.13
N HIS A 159 -11.93 16.86 -3.02
CA HIS A 159 -11.31 17.20 -1.73
C HIS A 159 -11.79 18.57 -1.28
N LYS A 160 -12.33 18.62 -0.05
CA LYS A 160 -12.89 19.87 0.53
C LYS A 160 -12.08 20.33 1.71
#